data_444964d8d75fb9c87a101fb6cab7ee1f
#
_entry.id   444964d8d75fb9c87a101fb6cab7ee1f
#
_cell.length_a   1.000
_cell.length_b   1.000
_cell.length_c   1.000
_cell.angle_alpha   90.00
_cell.angle_beta   90.00
_cell.angle_gamma   90.00
#
_symmetry.space_group_name_H-M   'P 1'
#
loop_
_entity.id
_entity.type
_entity.pdbx_description
1 polymer ?
#
loop_
_entity_poly.entity_id
_entity_poly.type
_entity_poly.pdbx_seq_one_letter_code
_entity_poly.pdbx_strand_id
1 'polypeptide(L)'
;MAQVIKKATRESFGMALCELAKTNKDIIVFDADLAAATKTGIFKKEFPERFFDCGIAEGNMVGVAAGMAAAGKIPVAASFAMFATGRAFEQIRNSVAYPHLNVKIAGSHAGISTGEDGATHQCLEDIGIMRTIPGMVVLNPADHYEMMAATKAAIEYNGPVYIRLGRLAVDSFNDPDTYTFELGKGITLHEGNDVAVIATGLVVNEALKAVKELEAEGINARLVNIHTIKPIDRDIIIKAAKETGRIITVEEHNVIGGLGDAVCDVVSTECPVKVTKIGVNDRFGYSGPALELLDKFGLTQPHLAKVVRDVVKEDK
;
A
#
# COMPACT_ATOMS: atom_id res chain seq x y z
N MET A 1 21.36 18.23 -3.55
CA MET A 1 20.57 17.13 -2.93
C MET A 1 19.15 17.64 -2.79
N ALA A 2 18.17 16.96 -3.38
CA ALA A 2 16.78 17.32 -3.17
C ALA A 2 16.47 17.22 -1.67
N GLN A 3 15.66 18.14 -1.16
CA GLN A 3 15.26 18.14 0.26
C GLN A 3 14.38 16.89 0.50
N VAL A 4 14.81 16.02 1.42
CA VAL A 4 14.01 14.84 1.79
C VAL A 4 12.69 15.31 2.41
N ILE A 5 11.60 15.04 1.73
CA ILE A 5 10.25 15.32 2.25
C ILE A 5 9.84 14.17 3.15
N LYS A 6 9.47 14.48 4.41
CA LYS A 6 8.90 13.51 5.34
C LYS A 6 7.41 13.74 5.46
N LYS A 7 6.60 12.83 4.92
CA LYS A 7 5.15 12.99 4.86
C LYS A 7 4.40 11.65 4.97
N ALA A 8 3.24 11.66 5.59
CA ALA A 8 2.35 10.50 5.60
C ALA A 8 1.67 10.31 4.22
N THR A 9 1.57 9.09 3.75
CA THR A 9 0.96 8.82 2.43
C THR A 9 -0.50 9.26 2.38
N ARG A 10 -1.27 9.19 3.49
CA ARG A 10 -2.64 9.75 3.57
C ARG A 10 -2.69 11.26 3.31
N GLU A 11 -1.67 12.02 3.74
CA GLU A 11 -1.60 13.46 3.49
C GLU A 11 -1.28 13.76 2.03
N SER A 12 -0.34 13.00 1.47
CA SER A 12 0.01 13.05 0.05
C SER A 12 -1.18 12.74 -0.85
N PHE A 13 -1.98 11.75 -0.46
CA PHE A 13 -3.23 11.41 -1.13
C PHE A 13 -4.24 12.57 -1.15
N GLY A 14 -4.49 13.20 0.02
CA GLY A 14 -5.39 14.37 0.09
C GLY A 14 -4.91 15.53 -0.77
N MET A 15 -3.60 15.78 -0.83
CA MET A 15 -3.01 16.79 -1.72
C MET A 15 -3.19 16.44 -3.19
N ALA A 16 -2.92 15.19 -3.58
CA ALA A 16 -3.08 14.73 -4.96
C ALA A 16 -4.53 14.87 -5.45
N LEU A 17 -5.51 14.52 -4.62
CA LEU A 17 -6.93 14.71 -4.94
C LEU A 17 -7.27 16.17 -5.23
N CYS A 18 -6.75 17.11 -4.42
CA CYS A 18 -6.97 18.54 -4.66
C CYS A 18 -6.37 18.99 -5.98
N GLU A 19 -5.14 18.58 -6.29
CA GLU A 19 -4.49 18.93 -7.55
C GLU A 19 -5.26 18.41 -8.76
N LEU A 20 -5.67 17.15 -8.72
CA LEU A 20 -6.42 16.51 -9.81
C LEU A 20 -7.82 17.13 -9.97
N ALA A 21 -8.47 17.49 -8.88
CA ALA A 21 -9.81 18.07 -8.89
C ALA A 21 -9.86 19.49 -9.46
N LYS A 22 -8.75 20.22 -9.56
CA LYS A 22 -8.69 21.52 -10.24
C LYS A 22 -9.07 21.42 -11.72
N THR A 23 -8.66 20.33 -12.35
CA THR A 23 -8.92 20.11 -13.79
C THR A 23 -10.03 19.08 -14.05
N ASN A 24 -10.23 18.12 -13.13
CA ASN A 24 -11.27 17.10 -13.27
C ASN A 24 -12.43 17.35 -12.31
N LYS A 25 -13.57 17.82 -12.85
CA LYS A 25 -14.77 18.13 -12.08
C LYS A 25 -15.63 16.91 -11.72
N ASP A 26 -15.29 15.73 -12.23
CA ASP A 26 -16.03 14.50 -11.94
C ASP A 26 -15.54 13.81 -10.66
N ILE A 27 -14.41 14.25 -10.11
CA ILE A 27 -13.92 13.76 -8.81
C ILE A 27 -14.83 14.26 -7.70
N ILE A 28 -15.40 13.30 -6.95
CA ILE A 28 -16.24 13.53 -5.76
C ILE A 28 -15.67 12.71 -4.61
N VAL A 29 -15.58 13.28 -3.42
CA VAL A 29 -15.02 12.60 -2.24
C VAL A 29 -16.08 12.35 -1.20
N PHE A 30 -16.17 11.11 -0.74
CA PHE A 30 -16.99 10.66 0.37
C PHE A 30 -16.11 10.25 1.54
N ASP A 31 -16.54 10.56 2.74
CA ASP A 31 -15.86 10.17 3.99
C ASP A 31 -16.88 9.68 5.02
N ALA A 32 -16.45 8.84 5.94
CA ALA A 32 -17.28 8.28 6.99
C ALA A 32 -16.92 8.90 8.35
N ASP A 33 -17.07 10.22 8.49
CA ASP A 33 -16.83 11.03 9.71
C ASP A 33 -15.36 11.00 10.20
N LEU A 34 -14.42 10.76 9.29
CA LEU A 34 -12.97 10.66 9.59
C LEU A 34 -12.11 11.63 8.77
N ALA A 35 -12.70 12.66 8.16
CA ALA A 35 -12.03 13.55 7.20
C ALA A 35 -10.73 14.20 7.71
N ALA A 36 -10.65 14.52 9.00
CA ALA A 36 -9.43 15.04 9.62
C ALA A 36 -8.30 13.99 9.68
N ALA A 37 -8.66 12.74 9.95
CA ALA A 37 -7.73 11.61 10.08
C ALA A 37 -7.31 11.06 8.70
N THR A 38 -8.23 10.84 7.78
CA THR A 38 -7.99 10.36 6.41
C THR A 38 -7.27 11.41 5.54
N LYS A 39 -7.28 12.69 5.95
CA LYS A 39 -6.81 13.86 5.20
C LYS A 39 -7.67 14.24 4.00
N THR A 40 -8.83 13.63 3.81
CA THR A 40 -9.85 14.12 2.84
C THR A 40 -10.39 15.49 3.21
N GLY A 41 -10.23 15.92 4.48
CA GLY A 41 -10.49 17.29 4.93
C GLY A 41 -9.72 18.36 4.18
N ILE A 42 -8.58 18.04 3.53
CA ILE A 42 -7.86 18.94 2.62
C ILE A 42 -8.75 19.23 1.42
N PHE A 43 -9.31 18.19 0.80
CA PHE A 43 -10.25 18.30 -0.33
C PHE A 43 -11.53 19.05 0.07
N LYS A 44 -12.11 18.73 1.24
CA LYS A 44 -13.31 19.41 1.78
C LYS A 44 -13.14 20.94 1.86
N LYS A 45 -11.95 21.41 2.23
CA LYS A 45 -11.69 22.86 2.34
C LYS A 45 -11.65 23.56 1.00
N GLU A 46 -11.13 22.89 -0.04
CA GLU A 46 -10.94 23.47 -1.37
C GLU A 46 -12.17 23.28 -2.27
N PHE A 47 -12.89 22.16 -2.11
CA PHE A 47 -14.04 21.75 -2.93
C PHE A 47 -15.22 21.26 -2.07
N PRO A 48 -15.80 22.12 -1.19
CA PRO A 48 -16.85 21.69 -0.26
C PRO A 48 -18.11 21.18 -0.95
N GLU A 49 -18.40 21.62 -2.17
CA GLU A 49 -19.56 21.21 -2.98
C GLU A 49 -19.41 19.82 -3.59
N ARG A 50 -18.22 19.24 -3.55
CA ARG A 50 -17.90 17.91 -4.06
C ARG A 50 -17.42 16.96 -2.95
N PHE A 51 -17.62 17.36 -1.70
CA PHE A 51 -17.29 16.55 -0.52
C PHE A 51 -18.57 16.21 0.25
N PHE A 52 -18.73 14.94 0.59
CA PHE A 52 -19.89 14.44 1.31
C PHE A 52 -19.46 13.58 2.48
N ASP A 53 -19.90 13.96 3.69
CA ASP A 53 -19.73 13.16 4.89
C ASP A 53 -20.97 12.26 5.05
N CYS A 54 -20.75 10.96 5.07
CA CYS A 54 -21.83 9.96 5.19
C CYS A 54 -22.10 9.55 6.64
N GLY A 55 -21.41 10.17 7.62
CA GLY A 55 -21.38 9.69 8.98
C GLY A 55 -20.69 8.33 9.13
N ILE A 56 -20.77 7.71 10.31
CA ILE A 56 -20.15 6.41 10.58
C ILE A 56 -21.00 5.29 9.93
N ALA A 57 -20.98 5.25 8.59
CA ALA A 57 -21.83 4.37 7.78
C ALA A 57 -21.12 3.95 6.48
N GLU A 58 -20.03 3.20 6.57
CA GLU A 58 -19.15 2.86 5.45
C GLU A 58 -19.85 2.06 4.35
N GLY A 59 -20.74 1.14 4.71
CA GLY A 59 -21.56 0.41 3.74
C GLY A 59 -22.46 1.35 2.91
N ASN A 60 -23.10 2.35 3.56
CA ASN A 60 -23.88 3.38 2.88
C ASN A 60 -22.98 4.26 2.00
N MET A 61 -21.85 4.71 2.53
CA MET A 61 -20.86 5.50 1.79
C MET A 61 -20.46 4.83 0.47
N VAL A 62 -20.11 3.54 0.53
CA VAL A 62 -19.72 2.77 -0.67
C VAL A 62 -20.91 2.59 -1.62
N GLY A 63 -22.13 2.36 -1.12
CA GLY A 63 -23.34 2.26 -1.92
C GLY A 63 -23.64 3.55 -2.68
N VAL A 64 -23.54 4.71 -2.00
CA VAL A 64 -23.73 6.04 -2.63
C VAL A 64 -22.62 6.29 -3.66
N ALA A 65 -21.38 5.98 -3.34
CA ALA A 65 -20.25 6.11 -4.26
C ALA A 65 -20.48 5.24 -5.53
N ALA A 66 -20.97 4.01 -5.38
CA ALA A 66 -21.32 3.15 -6.52
C ALA A 66 -22.39 3.80 -7.42
N GLY A 67 -23.46 4.36 -6.82
CA GLY A 67 -24.48 5.09 -7.55
C GLY A 67 -23.96 6.30 -8.30
N MET A 68 -23.06 7.07 -7.70
CA MET A 68 -22.41 8.22 -8.34
C MET A 68 -21.49 7.80 -9.49
N ALA A 69 -20.79 6.67 -9.36
CA ALA A 69 -19.98 6.13 -10.44
C ALA A 69 -20.85 5.66 -11.62
N ALA A 70 -22.00 5.03 -11.35
CA ALA A 70 -22.97 4.67 -12.37
C ALA A 70 -23.56 5.90 -13.10
N ALA A 71 -23.60 7.07 -12.42
CA ALA A 71 -23.99 8.35 -13.00
C ALA A 71 -22.83 9.08 -13.72
N GLY A 72 -21.67 8.44 -13.91
CA GLY A 72 -20.53 8.97 -14.66
C GLY A 72 -19.55 9.82 -13.85
N LYS A 73 -19.62 9.81 -12.50
CA LYS A 73 -18.64 10.48 -11.65
C LYS A 73 -17.47 9.56 -11.29
N ILE A 74 -16.42 10.15 -10.71
CA ILE A 74 -15.26 9.44 -10.17
C ILE A 74 -15.28 9.61 -8.65
N PRO A 75 -16.05 8.79 -7.93
CA PRO A 75 -16.12 8.86 -6.48
C PRO A 75 -14.90 8.23 -5.82
N VAL A 76 -14.42 8.91 -4.78
CA VAL A 76 -13.42 8.44 -3.82
C VAL A 76 -14.13 8.22 -2.49
N ALA A 77 -14.17 6.99 -2.00
CA ALA A 77 -14.76 6.63 -0.72
C ALA A 77 -13.64 6.35 0.30
N ALA A 78 -13.51 7.20 1.32
CA ALA A 78 -12.41 7.17 2.28
C ALA A 78 -12.89 6.89 3.70
N SER A 79 -12.21 5.97 4.37
CA SER A 79 -12.34 5.69 5.80
C SER A 79 -11.05 5.02 6.30
N PHE A 80 -11.01 4.57 7.57
CA PHE A 80 -9.92 3.69 7.99
C PHE A 80 -10.00 2.36 7.24
N ALA A 81 -8.84 1.78 6.94
CA ALA A 81 -8.74 0.55 6.16
C ALA A 81 -9.63 -0.57 6.74
N MET A 82 -9.60 -0.76 8.07
CA MET A 82 -10.42 -1.76 8.73
C MET A 82 -11.92 -1.56 8.48
N PHE A 83 -12.38 -0.33 8.47
CA PHE A 83 -13.80 -0.03 8.31
C PHE A 83 -14.21 0.01 6.83
N ALA A 84 -13.37 0.57 5.97
CA ALA A 84 -13.63 0.55 4.53
C ALA A 84 -13.66 -0.88 3.98
N THR A 85 -12.64 -1.69 4.30
CA THR A 85 -12.50 -3.03 3.69
C THR A 85 -13.20 -4.13 4.46
N GLY A 86 -13.26 -4.05 5.80
CA GLY A 86 -13.92 -5.06 6.62
C GLY A 86 -15.43 -4.86 6.68
N ARG A 87 -15.89 -3.67 7.08
CA ARG A 87 -17.33 -3.39 7.30
C ARG A 87 -18.10 -3.25 5.99
N ALA A 88 -17.51 -2.63 4.95
CA ALA A 88 -18.14 -2.42 3.65
C ALA A 88 -17.71 -3.42 2.56
N PHE A 89 -17.13 -4.58 2.95
CA PHE A 89 -16.59 -5.56 2.00
C PHE A 89 -17.64 -6.01 0.98
N GLU A 90 -18.84 -6.33 1.43
CA GLU A 90 -19.93 -6.81 0.56
C GLU A 90 -20.30 -5.73 -0.47
N GLN A 91 -20.44 -4.47 -0.05
CA GLN A 91 -20.79 -3.37 -0.95
C GLN A 91 -19.67 -3.10 -1.97
N ILE A 92 -18.41 -3.17 -1.53
CA ILE A 92 -17.27 -3.06 -2.46
C ILE A 92 -17.31 -4.18 -3.48
N ARG A 93 -17.54 -5.42 -3.05
CA ARG A 93 -17.59 -6.59 -3.93
C ARG A 93 -18.75 -6.53 -4.92
N ASN A 94 -19.97 -6.33 -4.42
CA ASN A 94 -21.21 -6.50 -5.20
C ASN A 94 -21.66 -5.22 -5.88
N SER A 95 -21.52 -4.06 -5.22
CA SER A 95 -22.01 -2.79 -5.78
C SER A 95 -20.93 -2.05 -6.59
N VAL A 96 -19.64 -2.31 -6.34
CA VAL A 96 -18.54 -1.63 -7.02
C VAL A 96 -17.81 -2.57 -8.00
N ALA A 97 -17.25 -3.67 -7.52
CA ALA A 97 -16.36 -4.51 -8.32
C ALA A 97 -17.11 -5.38 -9.33
N TYR A 98 -18.22 -6.00 -8.94
CA TYR A 98 -19.00 -6.88 -9.82
C TYR A 98 -19.50 -6.14 -11.08
N PRO A 99 -20.10 -4.93 -10.99
CA PRO A 99 -20.44 -4.14 -12.18
C PRO A 99 -19.25 -3.34 -12.75
N HIS A 100 -18.04 -3.51 -12.21
CA HIS A 100 -16.80 -2.82 -12.63
C HIS A 100 -16.91 -1.30 -12.63
N LEU A 101 -17.51 -0.72 -11.60
CA LEU A 101 -17.71 0.72 -11.49
C LEU A 101 -16.40 1.46 -11.11
N ASN A 102 -16.29 2.68 -11.61
CA ASN A 102 -15.12 3.54 -11.42
C ASN A 102 -15.08 4.19 -10.04
N VAL A 103 -14.97 3.39 -8.98
CA VAL A 103 -14.89 3.85 -7.58
C VAL A 103 -13.49 3.64 -7.02
N LYS A 104 -12.97 4.65 -6.30
CA LYS A 104 -11.69 4.56 -5.58
C LYS A 104 -11.95 4.40 -4.09
N ILE A 105 -11.52 3.28 -3.52
CA ILE A 105 -11.62 2.99 -2.09
C ILE A 105 -10.29 3.37 -1.44
N ALA A 106 -10.30 4.37 -0.58
CA ALA A 106 -9.11 4.85 0.12
C ALA A 106 -9.11 4.36 1.57
N GLY A 107 -8.32 3.32 1.85
CA GLY A 107 -8.18 2.74 3.19
C GLY A 107 -7.03 3.36 3.97
N SER A 108 -7.33 4.30 4.85
CA SER A 108 -6.34 4.98 5.70
C SER A 108 -6.05 4.20 6.99
N HIS A 109 -4.94 4.52 7.65
CA HIS A 109 -4.55 3.89 8.92
C HIS A 109 -4.45 2.36 8.79
N ALA A 110 -3.92 1.89 7.66
CA ALA A 110 -3.67 0.47 7.46
C ALA A 110 -2.38 0.04 8.16
N GLY A 111 -2.38 -1.19 8.67
CA GLY A 111 -1.21 -1.78 9.30
C GLY A 111 -1.06 -1.51 10.80
N ILE A 112 0.02 -2.04 11.34
CA ILE A 112 0.34 -1.99 12.78
C ILE A 112 0.71 -0.56 13.23
N SER A 113 1.21 0.27 12.30
CA SER A 113 1.59 1.67 12.55
C SER A 113 0.40 2.61 12.78
N THR A 114 -0.83 2.11 12.75
CA THR A 114 -1.99 2.80 13.32
C THR A 114 -1.76 3.17 14.78
N GLY A 115 -1.01 2.35 15.50
CA GLY A 115 -0.41 2.73 16.77
C GLY A 115 -1.37 2.60 17.95
N GLU A 116 -1.61 3.71 18.63
CA GLU A 116 -2.30 3.79 19.91
C GLU A 116 -3.77 3.34 19.84
N ASP A 117 -4.41 3.48 18.67
CA ASP A 117 -5.81 3.05 18.45
C ASP A 117 -5.98 1.52 18.63
N GLY A 118 -4.90 0.75 18.49
CA GLY A 118 -4.83 -0.67 18.83
C GLY A 118 -5.51 -1.60 17.82
N ALA A 119 -5.64 -2.87 18.22
CA ALA A 119 -6.02 -3.99 17.36
C ALA A 119 -7.36 -3.80 16.61
N THR A 120 -8.32 -3.06 17.19
CA THR A 120 -9.62 -2.83 16.54
C THR A 120 -9.56 -1.89 15.34
N HIS A 121 -8.48 -1.12 15.20
CA HIS A 121 -8.27 -0.14 14.14
C HIS A 121 -7.10 -0.52 13.22
N GLN A 122 -6.15 -1.31 13.73
CA GLN A 122 -5.02 -1.83 12.96
C GLN A 122 -5.52 -2.86 11.95
N CYS A 123 -5.59 -2.47 10.68
CA CYS A 123 -6.02 -3.40 9.62
C CYS A 123 -4.80 -4.15 9.08
N LEU A 124 -4.79 -5.46 9.29
CA LEU A 124 -3.71 -6.36 8.88
C LEU A 124 -4.16 -7.32 7.78
N GLU A 125 -5.38 -7.18 7.29
CA GLU A 125 -6.06 -8.09 6.36
C GLU A 125 -6.50 -7.42 5.05
N ASP A 126 -6.44 -6.10 4.98
CA ASP A 126 -7.01 -5.28 3.89
C ASP A 126 -6.47 -5.65 2.49
N ILE A 127 -5.16 -5.83 2.36
CA ILE A 127 -4.56 -6.27 1.08
C ILE A 127 -5.12 -7.64 0.71
N GLY A 128 -5.13 -8.57 1.66
CA GLY A 128 -5.61 -9.94 1.45
C GLY A 128 -7.04 -9.97 0.92
N ILE A 129 -7.97 -9.34 1.63
CA ILE A 129 -9.40 -9.36 1.25
C ILE A 129 -9.66 -8.58 -0.04
N MET A 130 -8.97 -7.47 -0.29
CA MET A 130 -9.12 -6.70 -1.55
C MET A 130 -8.52 -7.45 -2.75
N ARG A 131 -7.43 -8.20 -2.57
CA ARG A 131 -6.86 -9.04 -3.63
C ARG A 131 -7.82 -10.14 -4.11
N THR A 132 -8.68 -10.67 -3.24
CA THR A 132 -9.63 -11.74 -3.62
C THR A 132 -10.75 -11.25 -4.54
N ILE A 133 -11.03 -9.94 -4.60
CA ILE A 133 -12.13 -9.39 -5.39
C ILE A 133 -11.73 -9.34 -6.87
N PRO A 134 -12.47 -10.01 -7.80
CA PRO A 134 -12.17 -9.95 -9.23
C PRO A 134 -12.20 -8.51 -9.78
N GLY A 135 -11.23 -8.17 -10.64
CA GLY A 135 -11.15 -6.84 -11.26
C GLY A 135 -10.68 -5.68 -10.36
N MET A 136 -10.57 -5.90 -9.04
CA MET A 136 -10.05 -4.89 -8.11
C MET A 136 -8.56 -4.66 -8.35
N VAL A 137 -8.15 -3.41 -8.54
CA VAL A 137 -6.74 -2.99 -8.47
C VAL A 137 -6.38 -2.70 -7.02
N VAL A 138 -5.19 -3.11 -6.57
CA VAL A 138 -4.73 -2.91 -5.18
C VAL A 138 -3.39 -2.21 -5.17
N LEU A 139 -3.35 -1.00 -4.63
CA LEU A 139 -2.18 -0.13 -4.55
C LEU A 139 -1.74 0.08 -3.11
N ASN A 140 -0.43 0.02 -2.85
CA ASN A 140 0.19 0.32 -1.56
C ASN A 140 1.48 1.15 -1.76
N PRO A 141 1.37 2.45 -2.06
CA PRO A 141 2.51 3.33 -2.31
C PRO A 141 3.38 3.54 -1.07
N ALA A 142 4.69 3.70 -1.28
CA ALA A 142 5.69 3.71 -0.22
C ALA A 142 6.08 5.09 0.28
N ASP A 143 6.00 6.15 -0.54
CA ASP A 143 6.39 7.51 -0.17
C ASP A 143 5.46 8.59 -0.75
N HIS A 144 5.82 9.86 -0.52
CA HIS A 144 5.05 11.01 -0.99
C HIS A 144 4.89 11.03 -2.52
N TYR A 145 5.98 10.94 -3.25
CA TYR A 145 5.95 11.07 -4.72
C TYR A 145 5.25 9.91 -5.39
N GLU A 146 5.49 8.71 -4.89
CA GLU A 146 4.78 7.52 -5.35
C GLU A 146 3.28 7.61 -5.07
N MET A 147 2.87 8.10 -3.89
CA MET A 147 1.45 8.28 -3.57
C MET A 147 0.79 9.32 -4.46
N MET A 148 1.46 10.45 -4.75
CA MET A 148 0.94 11.47 -5.68
C MET A 148 0.68 10.86 -7.07
N ALA A 149 1.66 10.13 -7.60
CA ALA A 149 1.59 9.50 -8.91
C ALA A 149 0.59 8.33 -8.95
N ALA A 150 0.55 7.48 -7.91
CA ALA A 150 -0.40 6.38 -7.78
C ALA A 150 -1.85 6.89 -7.68
N THR A 151 -2.08 8.01 -6.96
CA THR A 151 -3.41 8.63 -6.89
C THR A 151 -3.86 9.13 -8.27
N LYS A 152 -2.96 9.76 -9.03
CA LYS A 152 -3.25 10.17 -10.40
C LYS A 152 -3.60 8.97 -11.27
N ALA A 153 -2.78 7.93 -11.27
CA ALA A 153 -3.02 6.72 -12.05
C ALA A 153 -4.33 6.02 -11.63
N ALA A 154 -4.66 6.02 -10.35
CA ALA A 154 -5.92 5.48 -9.85
C ALA A 154 -7.14 6.27 -10.37
N ILE A 155 -7.08 7.60 -10.39
CA ILE A 155 -8.18 8.45 -10.91
C ILE A 155 -8.34 8.26 -12.43
N GLU A 156 -7.25 8.11 -13.17
CA GLU A 156 -7.26 7.89 -14.62
C GLU A 156 -7.69 6.46 -15.01
N TYR A 157 -7.49 5.47 -14.14
CA TYR A 157 -7.94 4.10 -14.37
C TYR A 157 -9.48 4.00 -14.30
N ASN A 158 -10.11 3.50 -15.33
CA ASN A 158 -11.57 3.29 -15.36
C ASN A 158 -11.92 1.92 -14.78
N GLY A 159 -12.22 1.88 -13.49
CA GLY A 159 -12.56 0.66 -12.76
C GLY A 159 -12.30 0.79 -11.24
N PRO A 160 -12.56 -0.28 -10.48
CA PRO A 160 -12.41 -0.27 -9.03
C PRO A 160 -10.93 -0.31 -8.62
N VAL A 161 -10.55 0.59 -7.72
CA VAL A 161 -9.19 0.65 -7.15
C VAL A 161 -9.27 0.74 -5.63
N TYR A 162 -8.53 -0.09 -4.93
CA TYR A 162 -8.23 0.07 -3.52
C TYR A 162 -6.84 0.71 -3.37
N ILE A 163 -6.78 1.81 -2.62
CA ILE A 163 -5.53 2.54 -2.33
C ILE A 163 -5.30 2.48 -0.82
N ARG A 164 -4.20 1.87 -0.42
CA ARG A 164 -3.77 1.75 0.97
C ARG A 164 -2.97 2.96 1.42
N LEU A 165 -3.33 3.57 2.56
CA LEU A 165 -2.74 4.79 3.07
C LEU A 165 -2.19 4.58 4.48
N GLY A 166 -0.92 4.95 4.70
CA GLY A 166 -0.27 4.91 6.01
C GLY A 166 -0.53 6.14 6.88
N ARG A 167 -0.57 5.94 8.20
CA ARG A 167 -0.67 7.01 9.21
C ARG A 167 0.67 7.71 9.45
N LEU A 168 1.78 6.94 9.52
CA LEU A 168 3.10 7.48 9.81
C LEU A 168 3.64 8.32 8.65
N ALA A 169 4.35 9.39 9.01
CA ALA A 169 5.16 10.12 8.04
C ALA A 169 6.44 9.34 7.75
N VAL A 170 6.73 9.13 6.46
CA VAL A 170 7.91 8.45 5.95
C VAL A 170 8.78 9.40 5.15
N ASP A 171 10.08 9.14 5.12
CA ASP A 171 11.01 9.89 4.29
C ASP A 171 10.81 9.49 2.83
N SER A 172 10.72 10.49 1.93
CA SER A 172 10.66 10.23 0.50
C SER A 172 12.04 9.84 -0.01
N PHE A 173 12.08 8.75 -0.78
CA PHE A 173 13.29 8.23 -1.42
C PHE A 173 13.22 8.30 -2.94
N ASN A 174 12.02 8.45 -3.52
CA ASN A 174 11.85 8.69 -4.95
C ASN A 174 12.22 10.13 -5.30
N ASP A 175 12.82 10.31 -6.48
CA ASP A 175 13.17 11.63 -7.03
C ASP A 175 11.98 12.15 -7.85
N PRO A 176 11.41 13.33 -7.52
CA PRO A 176 10.25 13.88 -8.22
C PRO A 176 10.49 14.14 -9.71
N ASP A 177 11.73 14.41 -10.11
CA ASP A 177 12.07 14.77 -11.48
C ASP A 177 12.24 13.55 -12.41
N THR A 178 12.50 12.38 -11.82
CA THR A 178 12.78 11.14 -12.57
C THR A 178 11.80 10.00 -12.28
N TYR A 179 11.05 10.07 -11.18
CA TYR A 179 10.12 9.02 -10.79
C TYR A 179 8.94 8.91 -11.78
N THR A 180 8.72 7.71 -12.27
CA THR A 180 7.56 7.38 -13.10
C THR A 180 6.76 6.24 -12.47
N PHE A 181 5.45 6.41 -12.40
CA PHE A 181 4.53 5.39 -11.92
C PHE A 181 3.84 4.68 -13.09
N GLU A 182 3.92 3.37 -13.12
CA GLU A 182 3.18 2.53 -14.06
C GLU A 182 2.38 1.49 -13.27
N LEU A 183 1.05 1.53 -13.43
CA LEU A 183 0.16 0.60 -12.74
C LEU A 183 0.47 -0.84 -13.16
N GLY A 184 0.65 -1.73 -12.19
CA GLY A 184 0.99 -3.12 -12.43
C GLY A 184 2.48 -3.41 -12.58
N LYS A 185 3.34 -2.40 -12.43
CA LYS A 185 4.80 -2.56 -12.45
C LYS A 185 5.42 -2.38 -11.07
N GLY A 186 6.55 -3.07 -10.85
CA GLY A 186 7.42 -2.87 -9.70
C GLY A 186 8.66 -2.09 -10.08
N ILE A 187 9.43 -1.63 -9.10
CA ILE A 187 10.64 -0.83 -9.29
C ILE A 187 11.79 -1.44 -8.51
N THR A 188 12.91 -1.72 -9.19
CA THR A 188 14.15 -2.08 -8.50
C THR A 188 14.80 -0.82 -7.94
N LEU A 189 14.87 -0.73 -6.61
CA LEU A 189 15.47 0.40 -5.88
C LEU A 189 16.94 0.18 -5.57
N HIS A 190 17.39 -1.06 -5.50
CA HIS A 190 18.77 -1.45 -5.26
C HIS A 190 19.06 -2.76 -6.00
N GLU A 191 20.14 -2.79 -6.76
CA GLU A 191 20.57 -4.02 -7.45
C GLU A 191 21.38 -4.92 -6.52
N GLY A 192 21.28 -6.24 -6.73
CA GLY A 192 22.02 -7.23 -5.95
C GLY A 192 21.67 -8.64 -6.42
N ASN A 193 22.50 -9.62 -6.03
CA ASN A 193 22.39 -11.00 -6.49
C ASN A 193 22.48 -12.06 -5.37
N ASP A 194 22.69 -11.65 -4.11
CA ASP A 194 22.73 -12.59 -3.00
C ASP A 194 21.35 -13.04 -2.52
N VAL A 195 20.38 -12.13 -2.54
CA VAL A 195 18.99 -12.33 -2.14
C VAL A 195 18.12 -11.20 -2.70
N ALA A 196 16.87 -11.48 -3.04
CA ALA A 196 15.91 -10.42 -3.37
C ALA A 196 15.02 -10.09 -2.16
N VAL A 197 14.97 -8.82 -1.78
CA VAL A 197 14.01 -8.26 -0.82
C VAL A 197 12.90 -7.59 -1.64
N ILE A 198 11.67 -8.07 -1.52
CA ILE A 198 10.49 -7.51 -2.19
C ILE A 198 9.59 -6.89 -1.13
N ALA A 199 9.45 -5.57 -1.16
CA ALA A 199 8.73 -4.82 -0.14
C ALA A 199 7.60 -3.98 -0.73
N THR A 200 6.65 -3.54 0.11
CA THR A 200 5.53 -2.68 -0.29
C THR A 200 5.17 -1.68 0.81
N GLY A 201 4.73 -0.49 0.41
CA GLY A 201 4.25 0.55 1.33
C GLY A 201 5.32 1.06 2.29
N LEU A 202 4.92 1.42 3.51
CA LEU A 202 5.75 2.06 4.53
C LEU A 202 7.10 1.35 4.76
N VAL A 203 7.11 0.02 4.78
CA VAL A 203 8.31 -0.77 5.11
C VAL A 203 9.37 -0.79 4.02
N VAL A 204 9.09 -0.28 2.82
CA VAL A 204 10.08 -0.12 1.74
C VAL A 204 11.23 0.77 2.20
N ASN A 205 10.95 1.84 2.94
CA ASN A 205 12.00 2.73 3.45
C ASN A 205 12.91 2.02 4.47
N GLU A 206 12.34 1.19 5.33
CA GLU A 206 13.12 0.38 6.28
C GLU A 206 13.96 -0.69 5.55
N ALA A 207 13.40 -1.32 4.52
CA ALA A 207 14.13 -2.26 3.68
C ALA A 207 15.27 -1.58 2.90
N LEU A 208 15.05 -0.35 2.40
CA LEU A 208 16.09 0.42 1.70
C LEU A 208 17.27 0.76 2.61
N LYS A 209 17.00 1.13 3.88
CA LYS A 209 18.05 1.35 4.88
C LYS A 209 18.80 0.05 5.17
N ALA A 210 18.08 -1.08 5.30
CA ALA A 210 18.68 -2.38 5.59
C ALA A 210 19.61 -2.85 4.45
N VAL A 211 19.21 -2.76 3.19
CA VAL A 211 20.07 -3.20 2.08
C VAL A 211 21.31 -2.33 1.93
N LYS A 212 21.23 -1.03 2.19
CA LYS A 212 22.40 -0.13 2.19
C LYS A 212 23.38 -0.42 3.29
N GLU A 213 22.91 -0.80 4.48
CA GLU A 213 23.78 -1.26 5.58
C GLU A 213 24.50 -2.56 5.20
N LEU A 214 23.75 -3.51 4.62
CA LEU A 214 24.27 -4.83 4.23
C LEU A 214 25.30 -4.75 3.11
N GLU A 215 25.17 -3.81 2.19
CA GLU A 215 26.17 -3.56 1.12
C GLU A 215 27.53 -3.23 1.72
N ALA A 216 27.57 -2.43 2.80
CA ALA A 216 28.82 -2.11 3.51
C ALA A 216 29.46 -3.35 4.21
N GLU A 217 28.68 -4.41 4.42
CA GLU A 217 29.13 -5.70 4.96
C GLU A 217 29.48 -6.73 3.86
N GLY A 218 29.35 -6.34 2.59
CA GLY A 218 29.60 -7.21 1.43
C GLY A 218 28.44 -8.16 1.08
N ILE A 219 27.22 -7.89 1.58
CA ILE A 219 26.00 -8.59 1.18
C ILE A 219 25.24 -7.74 0.18
N ASN A 220 25.14 -8.20 -1.07
CA ASN A 220 24.51 -7.48 -2.17
C ASN A 220 23.04 -7.93 -2.31
N ALA A 221 22.17 -7.39 -1.47
CA ALA A 221 20.73 -7.66 -1.52
C ALA A 221 20.05 -6.77 -2.55
N ARG A 222 19.25 -7.37 -3.45
CA ARG A 222 18.36 -6.62 -4.35
C ARG A 222 17.16 -6.11 -3.55
N LEU A 223 16.73 -4.86 -3.80
CA LEU A 223 15.47 -4.35 -3.27
C LEU A 223 14.51 -4.02 -4.41
N VAL A 224 13.33 -4.64 -4.37
CA VAL A 224 12.22 -4.36 -5.27
C VAL A 224 11.05 -3.76 -4.48
N ASN A 225 10.57 -2.61 -4.90
CA ASN A 225 9.33 -2.02 -4.42
C ASN A 225 8.16 -2.47 -5.31
N ILE A 226 7.16 -3.11 -4.71
CA ILE A 226 5.90 -3.49 -5.35
C ILE A 226 4.80 -2.57 -4.83
N HIS A 227 4.58 -1.45 -5.49
CA HIS A 227 3.51 -0.51 -5.17
C HIS A 227 2.12 -0.95 -5.68
N THR A 228 2.08 -1.85 -6.66
CA THR A 228 0.86 -2.47 -7.19
C THR A 228 0.83 -3.94 -6.84
N ILE A 229 0.01 -4.31 -5.85
CA ILE A 229 -0.11 -5.70 -5.40
C ILE A 229 -0.99 -6.51 -6.37
N LYS A 230 -1.97 -5.84 -7.00
CA LYS A 230 -2.84 -6.45 -8.01
C LYS A 230 -3.22 -5.41 -9.09
N PRO A 231 -2.96 -5.70 -10.38
CA PRO A 231 -2.17 -6.85 -10.85
C PRO A 231 -0.70 -6.73 -10.41
N ILE A 232 -0.10 -7.86 -10.04
CA ILE A 232 1.31 -7.86 -9.61
C ILE A 232 2.25 -7.95 -10.82
N ASP A 233 3.40 -7.30 -10.74
CA ASP A 233 4.46 -7.41 -11.76
C ASP A 233 5.16 -8.77 -11.67
N ARG A 234 4.70 -9.70 -12.50
CA ARG A 234 5.27 -11.05 -12.55
C ARG A 234 6.71 -11.06 -13.06
N ASP A 235 7.01 -10.20 -14.04
CA ASP A 235 8.31 -10.19 -14.73
C ASP A 235 9.44 -9.79 -13.78
N ILE A 236 9.25 -8.74 -12.98
CA ILE A 236 10.26 -8.28 -12.01
C ILE A 236 10.50 -9.33 -10.90
N ILE A 237 9.42 -10.04 -10.47
CA ILE A 237 9.52 -11.11 -9.46
C ILE A 237 10.27 -12.32 -10.03
N ILE A 238 9.93 -12.75 -11.25
CA ILE A 238 10.60 -13.86 -11.92
C ILE A 238 12.09 -13.54 -12.16
N LYS A 239 12.38 -12.31 -12.60
CA LYS A 239 13.76 -11.84 -12.76
C LYS A 239 14.51 -11.90 -11.44
N ALA A 240 13.93 -11.35 -10.37
CA ALA A 240 14.53 -11.38 -9.04
C ALA A 240 14.77 -12.82 -8.56
N ALA A 241 13.78 -13.71 -8.71
CA ALA A 241 13.91 -15.13 -8.33
C ALA A 241 15.05 -15.83 -9.07
N LYS A 242 15.14 -15.66 -10.41
CA LYS A 242 16.18 -16.30 -11.25
C LYS A 242 17.58 -15.81 -10.93
N GLU A 243 17.73 -14.51 -10.64
CA GLU A 243 19.05 -13.90 -10.46
C GLU A 243 19.58 -14.04 -9.03
N THR A 244 18.70 -14.24 -8.02
CA THR A 244 19.11 -14.34 -6.61
C THR A 244 18.89 -15.72 -5.98
N GLY A 245 18.05 -16.57 -6.58
CA GLY A 245 17.74 -17.91 -6.06
C GLY A 245 16.89 -17.96 -4.79
N ARG A 246 16.61 -16.81 -4.16
CA ARG A 246 15.86 -16.72 -2.90
C ARG A 246 15.20 -15.35 -2.75
N ILE A 247 14.03 -15.31 -2.10
CA ILE A 247 13.26 -14.08 -1.90
C ILE A 247 12.91 -13.90 -0.43
N ILE A 248 12.96 -12.65 0.03
CA ILE A 248 12.38 -12.20 1.30
C ILE A 248 11.28 -11.21 0.95
N THR A 249 10.04 -11.43 1.40
CA THR A 249 8.96 -10.43 1.24
C THR A 249 8.78 -9.65 2.54
N VAL A 250 8.50 -8.34 2.43
CA VAL A 250 8.34 -7.44 3.58
C VAL A 250 7.06 -6.63 3.42
N GLU A 251 6.16 -6.75 4.39
CA GLU A 251 4.87 -6.07 4.38
C GLU A 251 4.37 -5.73 5.79
N GLU A 252 3.78 -4.56 5.96
CA GLU A 252 3.07 -4.17 7.18
C GLU A 252 1.62 -4.70 7.13
N HIS A 253 1.49 -6.02 7.08
CA HIS A 253 0.24 -6.77 6.90
C HIS A 253 0.42 -8.18 7.48
N ASN A 254 -0.66 -8.92 7.67
CA ASN A 254 -0.55 -10.35 7.96
C ASN A 254 0.22 -11.06 6.84
N VAL A 255 1.09 -11.99 7.19
CA VAL A 255 1.83 -12.83 6.20
C VAL A 255 0.91 -13.72 5.37
N ILE A 256 -0.37 -13.84 5.77
CA ILE A 256 -1.42 -14.58 5.06
C ILE A 256 -2.20 -13.61 4.16
N GLY A 257 -2.29 -13.91 2.88
CA GLY A 257 -3.11 -13.19 1.90
C GLY A 257 -2.48 -11.93 1.30
N GLY A 258 -1.38 -11.40 1.85
CA GLY A 258 -0.75 -10.15 1.45
C GLY A 258 0.22 -10.25 0.26
N LEU A 259 1.26 -9.40 0.29
CA LEU A 259 2.33 -9.38 -0.72
C LEU A 259 3.06 -10.70 -0.79
N GLY A 260 3.39 -11.30 0.36
CA GLY A 260 4.13 -12.56 0.43
C GLY A 260 3.42 -13.69 -0.33
N ASP A 261 2.10 -13.80 -0.18
CA ASP A 261 1.31 -14.78 -0.93
C ASP A 261 1.24 -14.44 -2.43
N ALA A 262 1.11 -13.16 -2.79
CA ALA A 262 1.14 -12.75 -4.19
C ALA A 262 2.46 -13.09 -4.89
N VAL A 263 3.58 -12.96 -4.19
CA VAL A 263 4.90 -13.36 -4.68
C VAL A 263 5.00 -14.88 -4.77
N CYS A 264 4.53 -15.61 -3.74
CA CYS A 264 4.51 -17.09 -3.76
C CYS A 264 3.67 -17.64 -4.92
N ASP A 265 2.51 -17.03 -5.24
CA ASP A 265 1.69 -17.43 -6.39
C ASP A 265 2.46 -17.34 -7.71
N VAL A 266 3.31 -16.30 -7.86
CA VAL A 266 4.16 -16.13 -9.05
C VAL A 266 5.28 -17.17 -9.09
N VAL A 267 6.08 -17.25 -8.02
CA VAL A 267 7.29 -18.10 -8.07
C VAL A 267 6.98 -19.57 -8.06
N SER A 268 5.90 -20.02 -7.40
CA SER A 268 5.52 -21.43 -7.39
C SER A 268 5.20 -21.99 -8.77
N THR A 269 4.72 -21.14 -9.68
CA THR A 269 4.35 -21.55 -11.05
C THR A 269 5.44 -21.31 -12.08
N GLU A 270 6.24 -20.23 -11.92
CA GLU A 270 7.14 -19.76 -12.97
C GLU A 270 8.63 -20.01 -12.67
N CYS A 271 9.03 -19.89 -11.42
CA CYS A 271 10.43 -20.04 -11.00
C CYS A 271 10.50 -20.38 -9.50
N PRO A 272 10.30 -21.66 -9.12
CA PRO A 272 10.25 -22.06 -7.72
C PRO A 272 11.55 -21.76 -6.98
N VAL A 273 11.44 -20.90 -5.95
CA VAL A 273 12.52 -20.53 -5.04
C VAL A 273 12.00 -20.45 -3.60
N LYS A 274 12.91 -20.52 -2.61
CA LYS A 274 12.54 -20.31 -1.22
C LYS A 274 12.09 -18.86 -1.01
N VAL A 275 10.91 -18.68 -0.40
CA VAL A 275 10.38 -17.37 0.00
C VAL A 275 10.26 -17.30 1.52
N THR A 276 10.95 -16.33 2.12
CA THR A 276 10.83 -15.98 3.54
C THR A 276 9.93 -14.76 3.68
N LYS A 277 8.82 -14.88 4.41
CA LYS A 277 7.89 -13.78 4.60
C LYS A 277 8.17 -13.03 5.90
N ILE A 278 8.26 -11.70 5.83
CA ILE A 278 8.32 -10.80 6.98
C ILE A 278 7.06 -9.94 6.98
N GLY A 279 6.31 -10.02 8.06
CA GLY A 279 5.04 -9.33 8.28
C GLY A 279 4.51 -9.67 9.66
N VAL A 280 3.23 -9.45 9.89
CA VAL A 280 2.56 -9.86 11.13
C VAL A 280 2.20 -11.35 11.04
N ASN A 281 2.75 -12.16 11.95
CA ASN A 281 2.63 -13.62 11.93
C ASN A 281 1.32 -14.07 12.61
N ASP A 282 0.22 -14.04 11.87
CA ASP A 282 -1.11 -14.56 12.27
C ASP A 282 -1.50 -14.22 13.71
N ARG A 283 -1.41 -12.94 14.05
CA ARG A 283 -1.77 -12.40 15.37
C ARG A 283 -2.33 -11.00 15.26
N PHE A 284 -3.20 -10.64 16.19
CA PHE A 284 -3.65 -9.25 16.31
C PHE A 284 -2.53 -8.33 16.80
N GLY A 285 -2.65 -7.04 16.45
CA GLY A 285 -1.84 -6.00 17.06
C GLY A 285 -2.33 -5.65 18.46
N TYR A 286 -1.79 -4.57 19.01
CA TYR A 286 -2.18 -3.99 20.29
C TYR A 286 -1.82 -2.50 20.33
N SER A 287 -2.35 -1.78 21.32
CA SER A 287 -2.08 -0.35 21.49
C SER A 287 -0.64 -0.10 21.89
N GLY A 288 -0.03 0.89 21.29
CA GLY A 288 1.33 1.35 21.61
C GLY A 288 1.82 2.39 20.62
N PRO A 289 2.98 3.03 20.91
CA PRO A 289 3.61 3.94 19.97
C PRO A 289 3.96 3.22 18.65
N ALA A 290 3.60 3.83 17.52
CA ALA A 290 3.68 3.19 16.21
C ALA A 290 5.09 2.65 15.87
N LEU A 291 6.16 3.40 16.18
CA LEU A 291 7.54 2.96 15.92
C LEU A 291 7.96 1.78 16.80
N GLU A 292 7.52 1.74 18.06
CA GLU A 292 7.77 0.60 18.94
C GLU A 292 7.03 -0.65 18.48
N LEU A 293 5.82 -0.48 17.92
CA LEU A 293 5.08 -1.60 17.35
C LEU A 293 5.78 -2.15 16.11
N LEU A 294 6.23 -1.28 15.20
CA LEU A 294 7.02 -1.73 14.04
C LEU A 294 8.25 -2.54 14.48
N ASP A 295 8.96 -2.10 15.52
CA ASP A 295 10.12 -2.82 16.04
C ASP A 295 9.72 -4.18 16.64
N LYS A 296 8.73 -4.21 17.52
CA LYS A 296 8.21 -5.45 18.15
C LYS A 296 7.65 -6.47 17.16
N PHE A 297 7.16 -6.01 16.02
CA PHE A 297 6.70 -6.89 14.94
C PHE A 297 7.77 -7.20 13.90
N GLY A 298 9.01 -6.75 14.11
CA GLY A 298 10.15 -7.07 13.26
C GLY A 298 10.16 -6.37 11.91
N LEU A 299 9.53 -5.19 11.83
CA LEU A 299 9.36 -4.42 10.60
C LEU A 299 10.32 -3.21 10.49
N THR A 300 11.34 -3.18 11.34
CA THR A 300 12.35 -2.12 11.34
C THR A 300 13.65 -2.57 10.66
N GLN A 301 14.43 -1.61 10.19
CA GLN A 301 15.69 -1.82 9.47
C GLN A 301 16.65 -2.82 10.19
N PRO A 302 16.92 -2.76 11.51
CA PRO A 302 17.85 -3.71 12.16
C PRO A 302 17.35 -5.16 12.08
N HIS A 303 16.03 -5.36 12.20
CA HIS A 303 15.43 -6.68 12.11
C HIS A 303 15.51 -7.23 10.69
N LEU A 304 15.16 -6.40 9.70
CA LEU A 304 15.23 -6.78 8.28
C LEU A 304 16.65 -7.14 7.88
N ALA A 305 17.64 -6.33 8.27
CA ALA A 305 19.06 -6.63 8.02
C ALA A 305 19.50 -7.95 8.65
N LYS A 306 19.05 -8.25 9.89
CA LYS A 306 19.32 -9.54 10.54
C LYS A 306 18.75 -10.70 9.73
N VAL A 307 17.48 -10.65 9.33
CA VAL A 307 16.84 -11.73 8.55
C VAL A 307 17.57 -11.96 7.22
N VAL A 308 17.96 -10.88 6.53
CA VAL A 308 18.74 -10.99 5.29
C VAL A 308 20.07 -11.69 5.53
N ARG A 309 20.82 -11.32 6.59
CA ARG A 309 22.09 -12.00 6.97
C ARG A 309 21.87 -13.49 7.24
N ASP A 310 20.80 -13.83 7.96
CA ASP A 310 20.50 -15.22 8.31
C ASP A 310 20.17 -16.04 7.06
N VAL A 311 19.31 -15.53 6.18
CA VAL A 311 18.94 -16.18 4.91
C VAL A 311 20.15 -16.37 3.97
N VAL A 312 21.06 -15.40 3.90
CA VAL A 312 22.27 -15.51 3.04
C VAL A 312 23.26 -16.52 3.63
N LYS A 313 23.30 -16.73 4.95
CA LYS A 313 24.19 -17.69 5.61
C LYS A 313 23.71 -19.13 5.53
N GLU A 314 22.41 -19.40 5.45
CA GLU A 314 21.82 -20.75 5.43
C GLU A 314 22.33 -21.62 4.26
N ASP A 315 22.86 -21.02 3.18
CA ASP A 315 23.30 -21.70 1.97
C ASP A 315 24.83 -21.69 1.79
N LYS A 316 25.58 -21.24 2.81
CA LYS A 316 27.05 -21.38 2.86
C LYS A 316 27.45 -22.54 3.77
#